data_8cccffc95507fd916db5d9bab610e9ad
#
_entry.id   8cccffc95507fd916db5d9bab610e9ad
#
_cell.length_a   1.000
_cell.length_b   1.000
_cell.length_c   1.000
_cell.angle_alpha   90.00
_cell.angle_beta   90.00
_cell.angle_gamma   90.00
#
_symmetry.space_group_name_H-M   'P 1'
#
loop_
_entity.id
_entity.type
_entity.pdbx_description
1 polymer ?
#
loop_
_entity_poly.entity_id
_entity_poly.type
_entity_poly.pdbx_seq_one_letter_code
_entity_poly.pdbx_strand_id
1 'polypeptide(L)'
;MNNSTLEKLSAVWTLATGRPLPFLPEPKEIPADFPVWFPLIGLAIGLACSLIAWIIVWLFGDFAGAMFSGILIALLLEILTGWRGFNGSALFAMRFFPKAADAAPDKFTAQPMFFGAVFFVVRAIMLAAVINAEGTYWLTAVLLCAYFAREELSAATTPSGAKLIRSNTAERRKGAIAGCVLILLFILVSRRIWGAAGMFLLTWLTSWYLIKRTENGTLHFDRRAFDTAAYLIETALLILTVICVHH
;
A
#
# COMPACT_ATOMS: atom_id res chain seq x y z
N MET A 1 -19.38 3.32 20.63
CA MET A 1 -18.35 4.17 19.98
C MET A 1 -18.94 5.58 19.83
N ASN A 2 -18.21 6.61 20.27
CA ASN A 2 -18.67 7.99 20.10
C ASN A 2 -18.70 8.37 18.60
N ASN A 3 -19.69 9.14 18.16
CA ASN A 3 -19.83 9.62 16.78
C ASN A 3 -18.52 10.24 16.24
N SER A 4 -17.76 10.93 17.09
CA SER A 4 -16.46 11.53 16.73
C SER A 4 -15.39 10.48 16.37
N THR A 5 -15.40 9.29 16.97
CA THR A 5 -14.46 8.21 16.65
C THR A 5 -14.80 7.54 15.32
N LEU A 6 -16.09 7.39 15.02
CA LEU A 6 -16.55 6.86 13.73
C LEU A 6 -16.25 7.80 12.58
N GLU A 7 -16.43 9.11 12.77
CA GLU A 7 -16.06 10.14 11.78
C GLU A 7 -14.54 10.14 11.50
N LYS A 8 -13.72 10.03 12.55
CA LYS A 8 -12.26 9.92 12.41
C LYS A 8 -11.88 8.66 11.64
N LEU A 9 -12.44 7.51 11.99
CA LEU A 9 -12.16 6.26 11.30
C LEU A 9 -12.55 6.35 9.82
N SER A 10 -13.73 6.92 9.53
CA SER A 10 -14.18 7.15 8.16
C SER A 10 -13.22 8.04 7.36
N ALA A 11 -12.76 9.15 7.97
CA ALA A 11 -11.85 10.07 7.33
C ALA A 11 -10.51 9.41 7.00
N VAL A 12 -9.92 8.70 7.95
CA VAL A 12 -8.63 8.03 7.76
C VAL A 12 -8.76 6.85 6.81
N TRP A 13 -9.84 6.08 6.90
CA TRP A 13 -10.13 5.02 5.94
C TRP A 13 -10.21 5.56 4.52
N THR A 14 -11.02 6.61 4.30
CA THR A 14 -11.15 7.25 2.97
C THR A 14 -9.81 7.80 2.47
N LEU A 15 -8.98 8.33 3.35
CA LEU A 15 -7.64 8.80 3.01
C LEU A 15 -6.74 7.64 2.59
N ALA A 16 -6.75 6.55 3.36
CA ALA A 16 -5.90 5.38 3.15
C ALA A 16 -6.31 4.56 1.92
N THR A 17 -7.61 4.34 1.73
CA THR A 17 -8.15 3.48 0.67
C THR A 17 -8.66 4.27 -0.54
N GLY A 18 -9.05 5.53 -0.34
CA GLY A 18 -9.62 6.38 -1.38
C GLY A 18 -11.12 6.25 -1.57
N ARG A 19 -11.77 5.37 -0.83
CA ARG A 19 -13.22 5.18 -0.86
C ARG A 19 -13.82 5.22 0.54
N PRO A 20 -14.94 5.94 0.73
CA PRO A 20 -15.64 5.91 1.99
C PRO A 20 -16.28 4.53 2.20
N LEU A 21 -16.36 4.09 3.45
CA LEU A 21 -17.15 2.93 3.82
C LEU A 21 -18.64 3.30 3.83
N PRO A 22 -19.51 2.51 3.18
CA PRO A 22 -20.92 2.87 3.01
C PRO A 22 -21.72 2.94 4.32
N PHE A 23 -21.18 2.34 5.40
CA PHE A 23 -21.80 2.31 6.72
C PHE A 23 -21.17 3.31 7.71
N LEU A 24 -20.18 4.10 7.27
CA LEU A 24 -19.58 5.15 8.08
C LEU A 24 -20.04 6.53 7.61
N PRO A 25 -20.12 7.52 8.52
CA PRO A 25 -20.47 8.88 8.15
C PRO A 25 -19.45 9.47 7.17
N GLU A 26 -19.90 10.35 6.29
CA GLU A 26 -18.99 11.05 5.39
C GLU A 26 -17.98 11.90 6.18
N PRO A 27 -16.68 11.79 5.85
CA PRO A 27 -15.67 12.53 6.57
C PRO A 27 -15.74 14.03 6.22
N LYS A 28 -15.82 14.87 7.25
CA LYS A 28 -15.80 16.32 7.09
C LYS A 28 -14.38 16.88 6.99
N GLU A 29 -13.48 16.35 7.81
CA GLU A 29 -12.09 16.80 7.89
C GLU A 29 -11.13 15.63 8.12
N ILE A 30 -9.88 15.78 7.68
CA ILE A 30 -8.81 14.82 7.97
C ILE A 30 -8.35 15.05 9.41
N PRO A 31 -8.46 14.08 10.31
CA PRO A 31 -8.04 14.25 11.70
C PRO A 31 -6.53 14.42 11.79
N ALA A 32 -6.06 15.24 12.74
CA ALA A 32 -4.63 15.50 12.92
C ALA A 32 -3.82 14.26 13.32
N ASP A 33 -4.46 13.29 13.97
CA ASP A 33 -3.90 12.03 14.43
C ASP A 33 -3.94 10.90 13.36
N PHE A 34 -4.27 11.23 12.10
CA PHE A 34 -4.34 10.25 11.02
C PHE A 34 -3.06 9.39 10.84
N PRO A 35 -1.84 9.87 11.10
CA PRO A 35 -0.64 9.05 10.90
C PRO A 35 -0.62 7.77 11.72
N VAL A 36 -1.17 7.81 12.94
CA VAL A 36 -1.24 6.64 13.83
C VAL A 36 -2.18 5.55 13.28
N TRP A 37 -3.20 5.97 12.52
CA TRP A 37 -4.23 5.06 12.01
C TRP A 37 -3.80 4.30 10.75
N PHE A 38 -2.86 4.83 9.96
CA PHE A 38 -2.43 4.19 8.71
C PHE A 38 -1.85 2.79 8.93
N PRO A 39 -0.87 2.58 9.82
CA PRO A 39 -0.37 1.24 10.12
C PRO A 39 -1.46 0.31 10.67
N LEU A 40 -2.39 0.84 11.48
CA LEU A 40 -3.51 0.05 12.01
C LEU A 40 -4.48 -0.40 10.91
N ILE A 41 -4.77 0.47 9.93
CA ILE A 41 -5.57 0.10 8.76
C ILE A 41 -4.83 -0.95 7.93
N GLY A 42 -3.53 -0.79 7.71
CA GLY A 42 -2.70 -1.78 7.03
C GLY A 42 -2.74 -3.14 7.71
N LEU A 43 -2.62 -3.15 9.05
CA LEU A 43 -2.77 -4.36 9.85
C LEU A 43 -4.14 -5.00 9.68
N ALA A 44 -5.22 -4.22 9.78
CA ALA A 44 -6.59 -4.73 9.67
C ALA A 44 -6.87 -5.32 8.28
N ILE A 45 -6.48 -4.62 7.21
CA ILE A 45 -6.61 -5.12 5.83
C ILE A 45 -5.74 -6.36 5.63
N GLY A 46 -4.51 -6.35 6.15
CA GLY A 46 -3.59 -7.48 6.07
C GLY A 46 -4.14 -8.73 6.75
N LEU A 47 -4.68 -8.59 7.97
CA LEU A 47 -5.34 -9.70 8.69
C LEU A 47 -6.55 -10.23 7.93
N ALA A 48 -7.38 -9.35 7.38
CA ALA A 48 -8.55 -9.76 6.59
C ALA A 48 -8.11 -10.52 5.32
N CYS A 49 -7.12 -10.03 4.59
CA CYS A 49 -6.55 -10.71 3.43
C CYS A 49 -5.93 -12.06 3.79
N SER A 50 -5.20 -12.12 4.91
CA SER A 50 -4.59 -13.36 5.41
C SER A 50 -5.66 -14.40 5.76
N LEU A 51 -6.75 -13.98 6.40
CA LEU A 51 -7.86 -14.87 6.74
C LEU A 51 -8.57 -15.39 5.48
N ILE A 52 -8.85 -14.52 4.52
CA ILE A 52 -9.46 -14.90 3.23
C ILE A 52 -8.57 -15.89 2.51
N ALA A 53 -7.27 -15.60 2.39
CA ALA A 53 -6.32 -16.50 1.75
C ALA A 53 -6.25 -17.86 2.46
N TRP A 54 -6.23 -17.86 3.79
CA TRP A 54 -6.20 -19.10 4.58
C TRP A 54 -7.42 -19.97 4.31
N ILE A 55 -8.62 -19.39 4.27
CA ILE A 55 -9.87 -20.12 3.95
C ILE A 55 -9.79 -20.71 2.54
N ILE A 56 -9.31 -19.95 1.57
CA ILE A 56 -9.22 -20.40 0.16
C ILE A 56 -8.19 -21.53 0.02
N VAL A 57 -7.01 -21.40 0.62
CA VAL A 57 -5.98 -22.44 0.62
C VAL A 57 -6.52 -23.70 1.30
N TRP A 58 -7.23 -23.57 2.40
CA TRP A 58 -7.86 -24.71 3.07
C TRP A 58 -8.90 -25.42 2.18
N LEU A 59 -9.65 -24.68 1.37
CA LEU A 59 -10.68 -25.27 0.47
C LEU A 59 -10.10 -25.89 -0.81
N PHE A 60 -9.08 -25.28 -1.40
CA PHE A 60 -8.59 -25.65 -2.73
C PHE A 60 -7.19 -26.27 -2.74
N GLY A 61 -6.56 -26.42 -1.57
CA GLY A 61 -5.18 -26.90 -1.42
C GLY A 61 -4.13 -25.83 -1.72
N ASP A 62 -2.87 -26.15 -1.40
CA ASP A 62 -1.80 -25.15 -1.32
C ASP A 62 -1.59 -24.39 -2.64
N PHE A 63 -1.33 -25.09 -3.73
CA PHE A 63 -1.00 -24.43 -5.00
C PHE A 63 -2.22 -23.72 -5.63
N ALA A 64 -3.34 -24.43 -5.80
CA ALA A 64 -4.54 -23.87 -6.41
C ALA A 64 -5.12 -22.76 -5.52
N GLY A 65 -5.17 -22.99 -4.21
CA GLY A 65 -5.64 -22.01 -3.23
C GLY A 65 -4.78 -20.75 -3.22
N ALA A 66 -3.44 -20.88 -3.32
CA ALA A 66 -2.54 -19.73 -3.41
C ALA A 66 -2.79 -18.90 -4.67
N MET A 67 -2.95 -19.56 -5.83
CA MET A 67 -3.24 -18.87 -7.10
C MET A 67 -4.57 -18.12 -7.06
N PHE A 68 -5.66 -18.76 -6.59
CA PHE A 68 -6.96 -18.12 -6.42
C PHE A 68 -6.90 -16.96 -5.42
N SER A 69 -6.23 -17.16 -4.30
CA SER A 69 -6.06 -16.12 -3.28
C SER A 69 -5.29 -14.92 -3.84
N GLY A 70 -4.20 -15.13 -4.56
CA GLY A 70 -3.41 -14.05 -5.15
C GLY A 70 -4.24 -13.16 -6.08
N ILE A 71 -5.03 -13.77 -6.97
CA ILE A 71 -5.91 -13.04 -7.88
C ILE A 71 -7.01 -12.32 -7.11
N LEU A 72 -7.71 -13.01 -6.21
CA LEU A 72 -8.82 -12.43 -5.45
C LEU A 72 -8.35 -11.28 -4.56
N ILE A 73 -7.23 -11.43 -3.85
CA ILE A 73 -6.70 -10.38 -2.98
C ILE A 73 -6.22 -9.19 -3.80
N ALA A 74 -5.53 -9.41 -4.94
CA ALA A 74 -5.16 -8.32 -5.84
C ALA A 74 -6.40 -7.54 -6.28
N LEU A 75 -7.48 -8.22 -6.67
CA LEU A 75 -8.74 -7.60 -7.07
C LEU A 75 -9.41 -6.85 -5.91
N LEU A 76 -9.48 -7.46 -4.72
CA LEU A 76 -10.05 -6.82 -3.53
C LEU A 76 -9.29 -5.54 -3.16
N LEU A 77 -7.97 -5.55 -3.20
CA LEU A 77 -7.15 -4.37 -2.92
C LEU A 77 -7.35 -3.26 -3.96
N GLU A 78 -7.50 -3.60 -5.25
CA GLU A 78 -7.84 -2.62 -6.28
C GLU A 78 -9.25 -2.03 -6.10
N ILE A 79 -10.23 -2.86 -5.75
CA ILE A 79 -11.60 -2.40 -5.44
C ILE A 79 -11.57 -1.48 -4.20
N LEU A 80 -10.88 -1.86 -3.14
CA LEU A 80 -10.75 -1.08 -1.92
C LEU A 80 -10.08 0.28 -2.18
N THR A 81 -9.03 0.31 -3.02
CA THR A 81 -8.32 1.53 -3.36
C THR A 81 -8.94 2.32 -4.52
N GLY A 82 -10.09 1.88 -5.04
CA GLY A 82 -10.75 2.55 -6.17
C GLY A 82 -9.92 2.54 -7.44
N TRP A 83 -9.19 1.44 -7.70
CA TRP A 83 -8.31 1.25 -8.86
C TRP A 83 -7.13 2.23 -8.92
N ARG A 84 -6.74 2.80 -7.78
CA ARG A 84 -5.63 3.77 -7.74
C ARG A 84 -4.30 3.15 -8.08
N GLY A 85 -4.05 1.91 -7.64
CA GLY A 85 -2.83 1.18 -7.98
C GLY A 85 -2.73 0.94 -9.48
N PHE A 86 -3.78 0.41 -10.07
CA PHE A 86 -3.88 0.17 -11.51
C PHE A 86 -3.70 1.46 -12.32
N ASN A 87 -4.46 2.51 -11.99
CA ASN A 87 -4.39 3.79 -12.68
C ASN A 87 -3.03 4.47 -12.50
N GLY A 88 -2.45 4.40 -11.30
CA GLY A 88 -1.13 4.95 -11.01
C GLY A 88 -0.03 4.27 -11.81
N SER A 89 -0.03 2.94 -11.86
CA SER A 89 0.96 2.17 -12.63
C SER A 89 0.83 2.39 -14.13
N ALA A 90 -0.40 2.50 -14.65
CA ALA A 90 -0.65 2.85 -16.03
C ALA A 90 -0.09 4.23 -16.41
N LEU A 91 -0.34 5.24 -15.57
CA LEU A 91 0.17 6.60 -15.76
C LEU A 91 1.71 6.68 -15.60
N PHE A 92 2.30 5.91 -14.69
CA PHE A 92 3.74 5.83 -14.54
C PHE A 92 4.40 5.27 -15.80
N ALA A 93 3.85 4.20 -16.37
CA ALA A 93 4.36 3.61 -17.61
C ALA A 93 4.32 4.58 -18.80
N MET A 94 3.31 5.45 -18.87
CA MET A 94 3.23 6.48 -19.92
C MET A 94 4.41 7.45 -19.92
N ARG A 95 5.04 7.70 -18.77
CA ARG A 95 6.25 8.56 -18.68
C ARG A 95 7.45 7.94 -19.37
N PHE A 96 7.53 6.61 -19.47
CA PHE A 96 8.60 5.92 -20.19
C PHE A 96 8.32 5.78 -21.70
N PHE A 97 7.06 5.99 -22.14
CA PHE A 97 6.66 5.91 -23.53
C PHE A 97 6.00 7.22 -23.98
N PRO A 98 6.81 8.30 -24.18
CA PRO A 98 6.29 9.64 -24.41
C PRO A 98 5.43 9.78 -25.67
N LYS A 99 5.56 8.91 -26.68
CA LYS A 99 4.69 8.90 -27.86
C LYS A 99 3.21 8.58 -27.55
N ALA A 100 2.94 8.01 -26.38
CA ALA A 100 1.58 7.77 -25.89
C ALA A 100 1.03 8.96 -25.08
N ALA A 101 1.87 9.91 -24.69
CA ALA A 101 1.52 11.07 -23.89
C ALA A 101 0.88 12.21 -24.71
N ASP A 102 1.02 12.22 -26.04
CA ASP A 102 0.36 13.18 -26.93
C ASP A 102 -1.15 12.92 -27.09
N ALA A 103 -1.63 11.75 -26.67
CA ALA A 103 -3.06 11.51 -26.49
C ALA A 103 -3.48 12.14 -25.14
N ALA A 104 -4.50 13.01 -25.19
CA ALA A 104 -5.02 13.76 -24.05
C ALA A 104 -4.97 12.95 -22.73
N PRO A 105 -4.45 13.53 -21.65
CA PRO A 105 -4.14 12.81 -20.40
C PRO A 105 -5.33 12.15 -19.69
N ASP A 106 -6.54 12.45 -20.15
CA ASP A 106 -7.80 11.92 -19.61
C ASP A 106 -8.37 10.74 -20.42
N LYS A 107 -7.76 10.38 -21.54
CA LYS A 107 -8.22 9.23 -22.34
C LYS A 107 -7.31 8.03 -22.04
N PHE A 108 -7.86 7.03 -21.38
CA PHE A 108 -7.25 5.71 -21.29
C PHE A 108 -7.09 5.13 -22.70
N THR A 109 -5.90 5.25 -23.25
CA THR A 109 -5.52 4.55 -24.48
C THR A 109 -5.21 3.09 -24.16
N ALA A 110 -5.21 2.22 -25.17
CA ALA A 110 -4.94 0.79 -24.97
C ALA A 110 -3.60 0.51 -24.29
N GLN A 111 -2.57 1.35 -24.51
CA GLN A 111 -1.24 1.16 -23.92
C GLN A 111 -1.21 1.33 -22.38
N PRO A 112 -1.71 2.42 -21.76
CA PRO A 112 -1.78 2.52 -20.32
C PRO A 112 -2.58 1.40 -19.68
N MET A 113 -3.69 0.99 -20.28
CA MET A 113 -4.48 -0.14 -19.79
C MET A 113 -3.68 -1.45 -19.82
N PHE A 114 -2.90 -1.68 -20.87
CA PHE A 114 -2.03 -2.85 -20.97
C PHE A 114 -1.00 -2.86 -19.83
N PHE A 115 -0.31 -1.75 -19.57
CA PHE A 115 0.66 -1.67 -18.47
C PHE A 115 0.00 -1.84 -17.09
N GLY A 116 -1.16 -1.23 -16.86
CA GLY A 116 -1.94 -1.45 -15.66
C GLY A 116 -2.29 -2.93 -15.45
N ALA A 117 -2.71 -3.60 -16.53
CA ALA A 117 -3.01 -5.03 -16.50
C ALA A 117 -1.76 -5.89 -16.21
N VAL A 118 -0.62 -5.58 -16.82
CA VAL A 118 0.65 -6.28 -16.54
C VAL A 118 1.04 -6.13 -15.08
N PHE A 119 1.00 -4.92 -14.52
CA PHE A 119 1.30 -4.70 -13.11
C PHE A 119 0.31 -5.42 -12.18
N PHE A 120 -0.98 -5.44 -12.53
CA PHE A 120 -1.97 -6.19 -11.77
C PHE A 120 -1.66 -7.70 -11.77
N VAL A 121 -1.34 -8.27 -12.93
CA VAL A 121 -0.98 -9.69 -13.04
C VAL A 121 0.29 -10.00 -12.26
N VAL A 122 1.33 -9.17 -12.38
CA VAL A 122 2.56 -9.32 -11.58
C VAL A 122 2.25 -9.31 -10.09
N ARG A 123 1.43 -8.37 -9.63
CA ARG A 123 1.00 -8.31 -8.22
C ARG A 123 0.26 -9.57 -7.78
N ALA A 124 -0.69 -10.05 -8.59
CA ALA A 124 -1.44 -11.27 -8.29
C ALA A 124 -0.53 -12.51 -8.20
N ILE A 125 0.44 -12.64 -9.12
CA ILE A 125 1.43 -13.71 -9.11
C ILE A 125 2.33 -13.61 -7.86
N MET A 126 2.80 -12.42 -7.51
CA MET A 126 3.65 -12.23 -6.32
C MET A 126 2.89 -12.52 -5.03
N LEU A 127 1.62 -12.11 -4.92
CA LEU A 127 0.76 -12.48 -3.80
C LEU A 127 0.59 -14.00 -3.69
N ALA A 128 0.33 -14.67 -4.81
CA ALA A 128 0.22 -16.12 -4.85
C ALA A 128 1.54 -16.80 -4.44
N ALA A 129 2.68 -16.30 -4.91
CA ALA A 129 3.99 -16.81 -4.56
C ALA A 129 4.29 -16.68 -3.06
N VAL A 130 3.97 -15.51 -2.47
CA VAL A 130 4.12 -15.30 -1.02
C VAL A 130 3.24 -16.27 -0.23
N ILE A 131 1.98 -16.44 -0.62
CA ILE A 131 1.05 -17.34 0.05
C ILE A 131 1.54 -18.79 -0.02
N ASN A 132 1.99 -19.22 -1.19
CA ASN A 132 2.44 -20.61 -1.42
C ASN A 132 3.76 -20.93 -0.72
N ALA A 133 4.71 -19.98 -0.73
CA ALA A 133 6.04 -20.21 -0.18
C ALA A 133 6.09 -20.03 1.35
N GLU A 134 5.33 -19.08 1.89
CA GLU A 134 5.53 -18.59 3.26
C GLU A 134 4.30 -18.69 4.14
N GLY A 135 3.17 -18.89 3.53
CA GLY A 135 1.89 -18.89 4.22
C GLY A 135 1.21 -17.52 4.24
N THR A 136 -0.07 -17.58 4.53
CA THR A 136 -1.01 -16.46 4.38
C THR A 136 -0.72 -15.29 5.31
N TYR A 137 -0.11 -15.52 6.46
CA TYR A 137 0.16 -14.48 7.47
C TYR A 137 1.16 -13.41 7.00
N TRP A 138 2.02 -13.72 6.01
CA TRP A 138 2.95 -12.75 5.43
C TRP A 138 2.25 -11.61 4.69
N LEU A 139 1.02 -11.82 4.23
CA LEU A 139 0.20 -10.75 3.66
C LEU A 139 -0.03 -9.62 4.68
N THR A 140 -0.17 -9.98 5.95
CA THR A 140 -0.30 -8.99 7.03
C THR A 140 0.96 -8.12 7.13
N ALA A 141 2.14 -8.72 7.06
CA ALA A 141 3.39 -7.98 7.11
C ALA A 141 3.57 -7.04 5.91
N VAL A 142 3.33 -7.56 4.71
CA VAL A 142 3.47 -6.77 3.48
C VAL A 142 2.52 -5.57 3.50
N LEU A 143 1.25 -5.78 3.83
CA LEU A 143 0.26 -4.72 3.84
C LEU A 143 0.48 -3.72 5.00
N LEU A 144 0.90 -4.20 6.18
CA LEU A 144 1.31 -3.32 7.26
C LEU A 144 2.46 -2.40 6.82
N CYS A 145 3.51 -2.94 6.21
CA CYS A 145 4.63 -2.16 5.69
C CYS A 145 4.22 -1.22 4.55
N ALA A 146 3.34 -1.66 3.64
CA ALA A 146 2.86 -0.83 2.54
C ALA A 146 2.04 0.37 3.04
N TYR A 147 1.20 0.19 4.05
CA TYR A 147 0.45 1.29 4.65
C TYR A 147 1.31 2.19 5.53
N PHE A 148 2.33 1.64 6.19
CA PHE A 148 3.35 2.43 6.85
C PHE A 148 4.11 3.32 5.85
N ALA A 149 4.48 2.78 4.68
CA ALA A 149 5.08 3.58 3.61
C ALA A 149 4.16 4.71 3.12
N ARG A 150 2.86 4.47 3.03
CA ARG A 150 1.87 5.50 2.67
C ARG A 150 1.81 6.61 3.71
N GLU A 151 1.88 6.28 4.99
CA GLU A 151 1.95 7.26 6.07
C GLU A 151 3.19 8.13 5.90
N GLU A 152 4.38 7.55 5.76
CA GLU A 152 5.63 8.26 5.57
C GLU A 152 5.59 9.16 4.32
N LEU A 153 5.16 8.62 3.17
CA LEU A 153 5.05 9.37 1.91
C LEU A 153 4.04 10.53 1.98
N SER A 154 3.10 10.50 2.94
CA SER A 154 2.16 11.60 3.14
C SER A 154 2.84 12.93 3.47
N ALA A 155 4.10 12.88 3.92
CA ALA A 155 4.93 14.05 4.20
C ALA A 155 5.59 14.67 2.97
N ALA A 156 5.52 14.03 1.81
CA ALA A 156 6.12 14.53 0.58
C ALA A 156 5.58 15.92 0.22
N THR A 157 6.44 16.72 -0.38
CA THR A 157 6.10 18.08 -0.83
C THR A 157 5.50 18.05 -2.23
N THR A 158 4.43 18.81 -2.41
CA THR A 158 3.78 19.03 -3.71
C THR A 158 4.57 20.06 -4.54
N PRO A 159 4.29 20.18 -5.86
CA PRO A 159 4.90 21.21 -6.69
C PRO A 159 4.73 22.64 -6.18
N SER A 160 3.67 22.89 -5.40
CA SER A 160 3.43 24.19 -4.78
C SER A 160 4.21 24.44 -3.48
N GLY A 161 5.09 23.49 -3.08
CA GLY A 161 5.85 23.58 -1.83
C GLY A 161 5.05 23.24 -0.56
N ALA A 162 3.75 22.95 -0.68
CA ALA A 162 2.92 22.49 0.44
C ALA A 162 3.14 20.99 0.68
N LYS A 163 2.94 20.50 1.91
CA LYS A 163 2.91 19.08 2.18
C LYS A 163 1.67 18.45 1.55
N LEU A 164 1.82 17.25 0.99
CA LEU A 164 0.74 16.50 0.33
C LEU A 164 -0.46 16.32 1.27
N ILE A 165 -0.17 15.99 2.53
CA ILE A 165 -1.18 15.95 3.60
C ILE A 165 -0.60 16.71 4.80
N ARG A 166 -1.36 17.68 5.32
CA ARG A 166 -0.95 18.42 6.51
C ARG A 166 -1.07 17.54 7.74
N SER A 167 0.06 17.27 8.38
CA SER A 167 0.11 16.60 9.68
C SER A 167 1.07 17.32 10.61
N ASN A 168 0.79 17.25 11.90
CA ASN A 168 1.70 17.75 12.93
C ASN A 168 2.90 16.80 13.06
N THR A 169 4.10 17.34 13.22
CA THR A 169 5.34 16.56 13.41
C THR A 169 5.25 15.60 14.60
N ALA A 170 4.58 16.01 15.68
CA ALA A 170 4.38 15.16 16.85
C ALA A 170 3.49 13.95 16.55
N GLU A 171 2.41 14.14 15.79
CA GLU A 171 1.50 13.05 15.42
C GLU A 171 2.14 12.09 14.41
N ARG A 172 2.95 12.59 13.48
CA ARG A 172 3.75 11.74 12.60
C ARG A 172 4.74 10.87 13.36
N ARG A 173 5.43 11.44 14.38
CA ARG A 173 6.31 10.65 15.24
C ARG A 173 5.56 9.54 15.98
N LYS A 174 4.33 9.80 16.42
CA LYS A 174 3.48 8.77 17.03
C LYS A 174 3.10 7.68 16.00
N GLY A 175 2.75 8.06 14.77
CA GLY A 175 2.44 7.14 13.68
C GLY A 175 3.63 6.24 13.35
N ALA A 176 4.81 6.82 13.18
CA ALA A 176 6.04 6.08 12.96
C ALA A 176 6.35 5.10 14.11
N ILE A 177 6.19 5.53 15.36
CA ILE A 177 6.38 4.66 16.54
C ILE A 177 5.35 3.52 16.51
N ALA A 178 4.07 3.81 16.23
CA ALA A 178 3.03 2.79 16.16
C ALA A 178 3.32 1.76 15.05
N GLY A 179 3.73 2.21 13.87
CA GLY A 179 4.15 1.34 12.77
C GLY A 179 5.35 0.47 13.15
N CYS A 180 6.40 1.06 13.73
CA CYS A 180 7.57 0.31 14.21
C CYS A 180 7.20 -0.74 15.25
N VAL A 181 6.35 -0.40 16.23
CA VAL A 181 5.91 -1.34 17.28
C VAL A 181 5.14 -2.51 16.67
N LEU A 182 4.21 -2.25 15.74
CA LEU A 182 3.45 -3.30 15.08
C LEU A 182 4.36 -4.22 14.24
N ILE A 183 5.32 -3.66 13.51
CA ILE A 183 6.29 -4.43 12.74
C ILE A 183 7.18 -5.26 13.66
N LEU A 184 7.65 -4.70 14.78
CA LEU A 184 8.44 -5.45 15.76
C LEU A 184 7.64 -6.60 16.39
N LEU A 185 6.36 -6.38 16.71
CA LEU A 185 5.48 -7.45 17.19
C LEU A 185 5.33 -8.54 16.13
N PHE A 186 5.17 -8.17 14.87
CA PHE A 186 5.12 -9.15 13.78
C PHE A 186 6.42 -9.95 13.65
N ILE A 187 7.58 -9.29 13.74
CA ILE A 187 8.90 -9.94 13.73
C ILE A 187 9.01 -10.99 14.84
N LEU A 188 8.59 -10.62 16.05
CA LEU A 188 8.65 -11.53 17.21
C LEU A 188 7.73 -12.76 17.03
N VAL A 189 6.55 -12.57 16.43
CA VAL A 189 5.59 -13.66 16.20
C VAL A 189 6.02 -14.56 15.05
N SER A 190 6.54 -13.99 13.96
CA SER A 190 6.88 -14.71 12.73
C SER A 190 8.12 -15.61 12.84
N ARG A 191 8.95 -15.40 13.87
CA ARG A 191 10.26 -16.07 14.05
C ARG A 191 11.25 -15.90 12.88
N ARG A 192 10.91 -15.10 11.86
CA ARG A 192 11.74 -14.82 10.69
C ARG A 192 12.23 -13.37 10.72
N ILE A 193 13.17 -13.13 11.62
CA ILE A 193 13.67 -11.79 11.95
C ILE A 193 14.24 -11.08 10.72
N TRP A 194 15.02 -11.78 9.90
CA TRP A 194 15.73 -11.17 8.78
C TRP A 194 14.81 -10.71 7.65
N GLY A 195 13.81 -11.53 7.28
CA GLY A 195 12.84 -11.15 6.25
C GLY A 195 12.01 -9.92 6.64
N ALA A 196 11.47 -9.91 7.85
CA ALA A 196 10.67 -8.79 8.33
C ALA A 196 11.50 -7.52 8.56
N ALA A 197 12.73 -7.65 9.07
CA ALA A 197 13.66 -6.54 9.20
C ALA A 197 14.06 -5.96 7.84
N GLY A 198 14.28 -6.82 6.84
CA GLY A 198 14.55 -6.41 5.46
C GLY A 198 13.40 -5.63 4.85
N MET A 199 12.15 -6.10 5.01
CA MET A 199 10.96 -5.38 4.55
C MET A 199 10.82 -4.01 5.20
N PHE A 200 11.01 -3.94 6.52
CA PHE A 200 10.96 -2.67 7.23
C PHE A 200 12.02 -1.69 6.73
N LEU A 201 13.26 -2.16 6.62
CA LEU A 201 14.38 -1.34 6.16
C LEU A 201 14.15 -0.83 4.73
N LEU A 202 13.70 -1.70 3.83
CA LEU A 202 13.38 -1.31 2.45
C LEU A 202 12.28 -0.25 2.43
N THR A 203 11.21 -0.45 3.19
CA THR A 203 10.09 0.49 3.28
C THR A 203 10.56 1.86 3.77
N TRP A 204 11.32 1.87 4.85
CA TRP A 204 11.82 3.10 5.45
C TRP A 204 12.81 3.83 4.54
N LEU A 205 13.80 3.13 3.97
CA LEU A 205 14.79 3.72 3.07
C LEU A 205 14.16 4.26 1.80
N THR A 206 13.22 3.51 1.20
CA THR A 206 12.55 3.96 -0.03
C THR A 206 11.68 5.18 0.23
N SER A 207 10.90 5.17 1.29
CA SER A 207 10.06 6.32 1.68
C SER A 207 10.92 7.54 1.99
N TRP A 208 11.99 7.38 2.79
CA TRP A 208 12.93 8.45 3.11
C TRP A 208 13.59 9.03 1.86
N TYR A 209 14.07 8.18 0.94
CA TYR A 209 14.67 8.60 -0.31
C TYR A 209 13.71 9.43 -1.17
N LEU A 210 12.48 8.95 -1.34
CA LEU A 210 11.46 9.64 -2.13
C LEU A 210 11.12 11.01 -1.52
N ILE A 211 10.92 11.07 -0.19
CA ILE A 211 10.63 12.33 0.51
C ILE A 211 11.78 13.33 0.30
N LYS A 212 13.03 12.88 0.49
CA LYS A 212 14.20 13.74 0.33
C LYS A 212 14.34 14.27 -1.10
N ARG A 213 13.96 13.48 -2.10
CA ARG A 213 13.91 13.93 -3.50
C ARG A 213 12.86 14.99 -3.74
N THR A 214 11.71 14.92 -3.05
CA THR A 214 10.67 15.95 -3.16
C THR A 214 11.08 17.23 -2.44
N GLU A 215 11.73 17.16 -1.28
CA GLU A 215 12.25 18.31 -0.55
C GLU A 215 13.33 19.05 -1.34
N ASN A 216 14.18 18.33 -2.08
CA ASN A 216 15.21 18.90 -2.94
C ASN A 216 14.67 19.44 -4.29
N GLY A 217 13.35 19.39 -4.52
CA GLY A 217 12.74 19.86 -5.75
C GLY A 217 13.05 19.03 -7.01
N THR A 218 13.72 17.87 -6.85
CA THR A 218 14.08 16.98 -7.97
C THR A 218 12.94 16.03 -8.37
N LEU A 219 11.94 15.88 -7.50
CA LEU A 219 10.76 15.08 -7.74
C LEU A 219 9.54 15.84 -7.23
N HIS A 220 8.47 15.87 -8.00
CA HIS A 220 7.22 16.48 -7.58
C HIS A 220 6.18 15.41 -7.35
N PHE A 221 5.61 15.40 -6.16
CA PHE A 221 4.56 14.48 -5.76
C PHE A 221 3.19 15.17 -5.87
N ASP A 222 2.40 14.75 -6.84
CA ASP A 222 0.96 14.93 -6.82
C ASP A 222 0.31 13.69 -6.19
N ARG A 223 -1.00 13.71 -6.01
CA ARG A 223 -1.74 12.59 -5.42
C ARG A 223 -1.59 11.30 -6.26
N ARG A 224 -1.47 11.43 -7.58
CA ARG A 224 -1.30 10.29 -8.50
C ARG A 224 0.08 9.65 -8.34
N ALA A 225 1.12 10.48 -8.25
CA ALA A 225 2.49 10.01 -7.99
C ALA A 225 2.61 9.32 -6.61
N PHE A 226 1.89 9.82 -5.60
CA PHE A 226 1.79 9.18 -4.29
C PHE A 226 1.19 7.77 -4.37
N ASP A 227 0.04 7.62 -5.03
CA ASP A 227 -0.61 6.32 -5.17
C ASP A 227 0.27 5.35 -5.96
N THR A 228 0.96 5.83 -7.01
CA THR A 228 1.93 5.03 -7.78
C THR A 228 3.12 4.59 -6.94
N ALA A 229 3.74 5.50 -6.18
CA ALA A 229 4.87 5.19 -5.32
C ALA A 229 4.50 4.15 -4.25
N ALA A 230 3.36 4.32 -3.60
CA ALA A 230 2.85 3.37 -2.62
C ALA A 230 2.64 1.97 -3.22
N TYR A 231 2.10 1.89 -4.43
CA TYR A 231 1.89 0.64 -5.15
C TYR A 231 3.21 -0.04 -5.55
N LEU A 232 4.18 0.74 -6.01
CA LEU A 232 5.51 0.21 -6.35
C LEU A 232 6.26 -0.31 -5.13
N ILE A 233 6.14 0.38 -3.99
CA ILE A 233 6.71 -0.09 -2.72
C ILE A 233 6.05 -1.41 -2.30
N GLU A 234 4.74 -1.52 -2.37
CA GLU A 234 4.02 -2.75 -2.07
C GLU A 234 4.48 -3.91 -2.96
N THR A 235 4.61 -3.66 -4.27
CA THR A 235 5.11 -4.68 -5.23
C THR A 235 6.55 -5.08 -4.94
N ALA A 236 7.42 -4.11 -4.61
CA ALA A 236 8.79 -4.38 -4.21
C ALA A 236 8.88 -5.21 -2.91
N LEU A 237 8.02 -4.93 -1.94
CA LEU A 237 7.91 -5.71 -0.70
C LEU A 237 7.48 -7.15 -0.98
N LEU A 238 6.53 -7.37 -1.88
CA LEU A 238 6.12 -8.72 -2.30
C LEU A 238 7.29 -9.48 -2.94
N ILE A 239 8.02 -8.85 -3.86
CA ILE A 239 9.20 -9.43 -4.50
C ILE A 239 10.27 -9.79 -3.46
N LEU A 240 10.58 -8.86 -2.55
CA LEU A 240 11.56 -9.07 -1.50
C LEU A 240 11.15 -10.23 -0.59
N THR A 241 9.87 -10.33 -0.24
CA THR A 241 9.36 -11.43 0.59
C THR A 241 9.62 -12.78 -0.10
N VAL A 242 9.32 -12.90 -1.38
CA VAL A 242 9.56 -14.14 -2.14
C VAL A 242 11.05 -14.48 -2.18
N ILE A 243 11.94 -13.48 -2.37
CA ILE A 243 13.39 -13.71 -2.46
C ILE A 243 13.98 -14.09 -1.09
N CYS A 244 13.66 -13.35 -0.03
CA CYS A 244 14.27 -13.53 1.29
C CYS A 244 13.80 -14.78 2.02
N VAL A 245 12.77 -15.40 1.54
CA VAL A 245 12.16 -16.52 2.23
C VAL A 245 12.55 -17.87 1.65
N HIS A 246 12.98 -17.91 0.40
CA HIS A 246 13.58 -19.13 -0.19
C HIS A 246 15.01 -19.42 0.27
N HIS A 247 15.58 -18.55 1.10
CA HIS A 247 16.89 -18.71 1.73
C HIS A 247 16.78 -18.71 3.25
#